data_c92fe6f721149e69eb97777a3cf2c3d0
#
_entry.id   c92fe6f721149e69eb97777a3cf2c3d0
#
_cell.length_a   1.000
_cell.length_b   1.000
_cell.length_c   1.000
_cell.angle_alpha   90.00
_cell.angle_beta   90.00
_cell.angle_gamma   90.00
#
_symmetry.space_group_name_H-M   'P 1'
#
loop_
_entity.id
_entity.type
_entity.pdbx_description
1 polymer ?
#
loop_
_entity_poly.entity_id
_entity_poly.type
_entity_poly.pdbx_seq_one_letter_code
_entity_poly.pdbx_strand_id
1 'polypeptide(L)'
;QNQAEIQRLEQVKEKARREMDEMEEKMRQGHDKEAEKIRKGVKLYDAIVKNEKAQTWTQEDYDAFITFYEIGHYSTVKGFRREYTEISPRNMLYLILTDMGKTNEDISHILGIDLNSIRSIVFYRFIYRC
;
A
#
# COMPACT_ATOMS: atom_id res chain seq x y z
N GLN A 1 -41.86 26.18 30.74
CA GLN A 1 -41.73 25.66 30.82
C GLN A 1 -41.01 25.88 30.36
N ASN A 2 -40.32 26.36 29.95
CA ASN A 2 -39.74 26.10 29.88
C ASN A 2 -38.57 26.53 29.11
N GLN A 3 -38.01 27.71 29.41
CA GLN A 3 -36.72 28.16 28.90
C GLN A 3 -35.61 27.20 29.24
N ALA A 4 -35.67 26.54 30.42
CA ALA A 4 -34.69 25.54 30.78
C ALA A 4 -34.68 24.33 29.87
N GLU A 5 -35.88 23.86 29.49
CA GLU A 5 -36.00 22.74 28.52
C GLU A 5 -35.53 23.12 27.13
N ILE A 6 -35.89 24.31 26.67
CA ILE A 6 -35.50 24.82 25.38
C ILE A 6 -33.97 24.92 25.30
N GLN A 7 -33.34 25.48 26.31
CA GLN A 7 -31.88 25.59 26.37
C GLN A 7 -31.19 24.23 26.36
N ARG A 8 -31.77 23.28 27.09
CA ARG A 8 -31.24 21.92 27.14
C ARG A 8 -31.30 21.24 25.77
N LEU A 9 -32.42 21.38 25.07
CA LEU A 9 -32.58 20.82 23.73
C LEU A 9 -31.61 21.47 22.73
N GLU A 10 -31.42 22.78 22.83
CA GLU A 10 -30.49 23.49 21.98
C GLU A 10 -29.05 23.02 22.20
N GLN A 11 -28.67 22.78 23.46
CA GLN A 11 -27.34 22.25 23.79
C GLN A 11 -27.13 20.85 23.23
N VAL A 12 -28.13 19.99 23.29
CA VAL A 12 -28.06 18.65 22.73
C VAL A 12 -27.91 18.70 21.22
N LYS A 13 -28.66 19.56 20.55
CA LYS A 13 -28.56 19.75 19.10
C LYS A 13 -27.18 20.24 18.68
N GLU A 14 -26.63 21.20 19.42
CA GLU A 14 -25.32 21.77 19.13
C GLU A 14 -24.21 20.71 19.29
N LYS A 15 -24.31 19.90 20.34
CA LYS A 15 -23.34 18.82 20.57
C LYS A 15 -23.40 17.79 19.44
N ALA A 16 -24.61 17.38 19.05
CA ALA A 16 -24.79 16.42 17.97
C ALA A 16 -24.21 16.94 16.65
N ARG A 17 -24.44 18.23 16.34
CA ARG A 17 -23.91 18.84 15.13
C ARG A 17 -22.39 18.83 15.12
N ARG A 18 -21.75 19.17 16.25
CA ARG A 18 -20.29 19.17 16.36
C ARG A 18 -19.71 17.77 16.15
N GLU A 19 -20.35 16.77 16.72
CA GLU A 19 -19.90 15.39 16.56
C GLU A 19 -20.00 14.93 15.11
N MET A 20 -21.07 15.32 14.41
CA MET A 20 -21.23 15.01 12.99
C MET A 20 -20.17 15.69 12.14
N ASP A 21 -19.89 16.97 12.41
CA ASP A 21 -18.86 17.72 11.68
C ASP A 21 -17.49 17.09 11.86
N GLU A 22 -17.16 16.64 13.07
CA GLU A 22 -15.88 15.97 13.36
C GLU A 22 -15.79 14.65 12.62
N MET A 23 -16.87 13.88 12.58
CA MET A 23 -16.89 12.62 11.84
C MET A 23 -16.69 12.83 10.35
N GLU A 24 -17.38 13.82 9.76
CA GLU A 24 -17.23 14.15 8.36
C GLU A 24 -15.81 14.55 8.01
N GLU A 25 -15.16 15.33 8.88
CA GLU A 25 -13.78 15.75 8.67
C GLU A 25 -12.82 14.54 8.70
N LYS A 26 -13.02 13.63 9.65
CA LYS A 26 -12.21 12.41 9.73
C LYS A 26 -12.38 11.54 8.49
N MET A 27 -13.59 11.40 7.99
CA MET A 27 -13.88 10.64 6.80
C MET A 27 -13.21 11.26 5.57
N ARG A 28 -13.29 12.59 5.45
CA ARG A 28 -12.67 13.33 4.34
C ARG A 28 -11.15 13.17 4.35
N GLN A 29 -10.51 13.28 5.53
CA GLN A 29 -9.07 13.10 5.67
C GLN A 29 -8.63 11.69 5.30
N GLY A 30 -9.41 10.68 5.70
CA GLY A 30 -9.13 9.30 5.33
C GLY A 30 -9.19 9.08 3.83
N HIS A 31 -10.19 9.66 3.18
CA HIS A 31 -10.35 9.58 1.73
C HIS A 31 -9.19 10.24 1.00
N ASP A 32 -8.77 11.42 1.46
CA ASP A 32 -7.65 12.14 0.84
C ASP A 32 -6.35 11.36 0.95
N LYS A 33 -6.10 10.73 2.10
CA LYS A 33 -4.90 9.93 2.30
C LYS A 33 -4.88 8.70 1.40
N GLU A 34 -6.00 8.03 1.23
CA GLU A 34 -6.08 6.89 0.33
C GLU A 34 -5.88 7.31 -1.12
N ALA A 35 -6.49 8.41 -1.53
CA ALA A 35 -6.33 8.92 -2.88
C ALA A 35 -4.87 9.29 -3.17
N GLU A 36 -4.19 9.92 -2.22
CA GLU A 36 -2.77 10.24 -2.34
C GLU A 36 -1.91 8.98 -2.47
N LYS A 37 -2.20 7.98 -1.66
CA LYS A 37 -1.48 6.71 -1.69
C LYS A 37 -1.63 6.03 -3.04
N ILE A 38 -2.84 6.02 -3.60
CA ILE A 38 -3.08 5.44 -4.92
C ILE A 38 -2.34 6.22 -6.00
N ARG A 39 -2.38 7.56 -5.96
CA ARG A 39 -1.64 8.39 -6.92
C ARG A 39 -0.15 8.12 -6.88
N LYS A 40 0.41 7.99 -5.67
CA LYS A 40 1.82 7.64 -5.49
C LYS A 40 2.10 6.26 -6.08
N GLY A 41 1.22 5.30 -5.82
CA GLY A 41 1.35 3.95 -6.37
C GLY A 41 1.36 3.94 -7.89
N VAL A 42 0.51 4.75 -8.53
CA VAL A 42 0.47 4.87 -9.99
C VAL A 42 1.82 5.37 -10.52
N LYS A 43 2.39 6.40 -9.90
CA LYS A 43 3.68 6.95 -10.30
C LYS A 43 4.80 5.93 -10.16
N LEU A 44 4.81 5.21 -9.05
CA LEU A 44 5.81 4.19 -8.80
C LEU A 44 5.66 3.01 -9.77
N TYR A 45 4.43 2.63 -10.07
CA TYR A 45 4.17 1.59 -11.05
C TYR A 45 4.70 1.98 -12.43
N ASP A 46 4.44 3.22 -12.85
CA ASP A 46 4.94 3.73 -14.13
C ASP A 46 6.48 3.69 -14.18
N ALA A 47 7.12 4.07 -13.07
CA ALA A 47 8.57 4.00 -12.96
C ALA A 47 9.07 2.56 -13.10
N ILE A 48 8.39 1.60 -12.48
CA ILE A 48 8.76 0.18 -12.58
C ILE A 48 8.57 -0.35 -14.00
N VAL A 49 7.50 0.04 -14.67
CA VAL A 49 7.27 -0.33 -16.08
C VAL A 49 8.46 0.12 -16.95
N LYS A 50 9.03 1.28 -16.63
CA LYS A 50 10.20 1.83 -17.33
C LYS A 50 11.52 1.30 -16.81
N ASN A 51 11.51 0.33 -15.91
CA ASN A 51 12.71 -0.26 -15.30
C ASN A 51 13.57 0.74 -14.52
N GLU A 52 12.94 1.73 -13.89
CA GLU A 52 13.66 2.68 -13.03
C GLU A 52 13.99 2.01 -11.70
N LYS A 53 15.06 2.51 -11.05
CA LYS A 53 15.55 1.91 -9.81
C LYS A 53 14.64 2.16 -8.63
N ALA A 54 14.49 1.14 -7.78
CA ALA A 54 13.71 1.21 -6.54
C ALA A 54 14.59 1.13 -5.29
N GLN A 55 15.90 1.30 -5.44
CA GLN A 55 16.86 1.18 -4.33
C GLN A 55 16.59 2.17 -3.20
N THR A 56 16.11 3.34 -3.53
CA THR A 56 15.88 4.42 -2.56
C THR A 56 14.45 4.47 -2.05
N TRP A 57 13.63 3.48 -2.38
CA TRP A 57 12.25 3.46 -1.92
C TRP A 57 12.18 3.36 -0.41
N THR A 58 11.27 4.16 0.15
CA THR A 58 10.95 4.10 1.58
C THR A 58 9.88 3.05 1.82
N GLN A 59 9.60 2.77 3.09
CA GLN A 59 8.50 1.87 3.46
C GLN A 59 7.18 2.34 2.88
N GLU A 60 6.95 3.65 2.87
CA GLU A 60 5.74 4.25 2.29
C GLU A 60 5.67 4.02 0.78
N ASP A 61 6.79 4.07 0.09
CA ASP A 61 6.85 3.81 -1.35
C ASP A 61 6.46 2.37 -1.65
N TYR A 62 7.04 1.41 -0.93
CA TYR A 62 6.68 0.00 -1.09
C TYR A 62 5.20 -0.22 -0.84
N ASP A 63 4.68 0.36 0.24
CA ASP A 63 3.29 0.19 0.61
C ASP A 63 2.34 0.75 -0.46
N ALA A 64 2.65 1.93 -0.98
CA ALA A 64 1.85 2.55 -2.05
C ALA A 64 1.87 1.72 -3.33
N PHE A 65 3.04 1.24 -3.73
CA PHE A 65 3.18 0.42 -4.93
C PHE A 65 2.41 -0.90 -4.81
N ILE A 66 2.60 -1.60 -3.69
CA ILE A 66 1.97 -2.90 -3.46
C ILE A 66 0.45 -2.74 -3.39
N THR A 67 -0.02 -1.72 -2.70
CA THR A 67 -1.45 -1.42 -2.60
C THR A 67 -2.05 -1.17 -3.98
N PHE A 68 -1.37 -0.39 -4.81
CA PHE A 68 -1.84 -0.12 -6.17
C PHE A 68 -1.86 -1.39 -7.02
N TYR A 69 -0.77 -2.17 -6.98
CA TYR A 69 -0.70 -3.40 -7.75
C TYR A 69 -1.79 -4.38 -7.34
N GLU A 70 -2.07 -4.46 -6.05
CA GLU A 70 -3.10 -5.36 -5.51
C GLU A 70 -4.49 -5.02 -6.03
N ILE A 71 -4.77 -3.76 -6.35
CA ILE A 71 -6.07 -3.37 -6.90
C ILE A 71 -6.39 -4.15 -8.17
N GLY A 72 -5.42 -4.27 -9.07
CA GLY A 72 -5.60 -5.00 -10.32
C GLY A 72 -5.20 -6.47 -10.26
N HIS A 73 -4.54 -6.91 -9.20
CA HIS A 73 -3.97 -8.25 -9.07
C HIS A 73 -4.20 -8.83 -7.67
N TYR A 74 -5.42 -8.69 -7.19
CA TYR A 74 -5.78 -9.05 -5.81
C TYR A 74 -5.44 -10.51 -5.48
N SER A 75 -5.86 -11.44 -6.34
CA SER A 75 -5.64 -12.87 -6.10
C SER A 75 -4.16 -13.22 -6.07
N THR A 76 -3.37 -12.60 -6.94
CA THR A 76 -1.93 -12.82 -7.05
C THR A 76 -1.22 -12.37 -5.77
N VAL A 77 -1.46 -11.14 -5.34
CA VAL A 77 -0.81 -10.59 -4.14
C VAL A 77 -1.25 -11.33 -2.90
N LYS A 78 -2.54 -11.63 -2.79
CA LYS A 78 -3.07 -12.42 -1.68
C LYS A 78 -2.46 -13.80 -1.65
N GLY A 79 -2.25 -14.41 -2.81
CA GLY A 79 -1.56 -15.70 -2.93
C GLY A 79 -0.14 -15.64 -2.42
N PHE A 80 0.60 -14.59 -2.75
CA PHE A 80 1.96 -14.39 -2.25
C PHE A 80 1.99 -14.29 -0.73
N ARG A 81 1.07 -13.52 -0.13
CA ARG A 81 1.01 -13.38 1.33
C ARG A 81 0.65 -14.69 2.02
N ARG A 82 -0.13 -15.51 1.37
CA ARG A 82 -0.53 -16.81 1.90
C ARG A 82 0.60 -17.82 1.79
N GLU A 83 1.32 -17.79 0.69
CA GLU A 83 2.41 -18.72 0.41
C GLU A 83 3.69 -18.40 1.21
N TYR A 84 3.96 -17.12 1.43
CA TYR A 84 5.17 -16.67 2.11
C TYR A 84 4.81 -15.88 3.36
N THR A 85 4.92 -16.51 4.53
CA THR A 85 4.61 -15.87 5.82
C THR A 85 5.61 -14.75 6.10
N GLU A 86 5.10 -13.61 6.56
CA GLU A 86 5.92 -12.46 6.95
C GLU A 86 6.86 -11.97 5.85
N ILE A 87 6.39 -12.00 4.61
CA ILE A 87 7.19 -11.55 3.49
C ILE A 87 7.55 -10.07 3.62
N SER A 88 8.84 -9.74 3.41
CA SER A 88 9.29 -8.36 3.44
C SER A 88 8.77 -7.59 2.24
N PRO A 89 8.63 -6.26 2.34
CA PRO A 89 8.21 -5.44 1.20
C PRO A 89 9.12 -5.62 -0.02
N ARG A 90 10.43 -5.72 0.21
CA ARG A 90 11.39 -5.91 -0.88
C ARG A 90 11.19 -7.25 -1.59
N ASN A 91 10.94 -8.31 -0.82
CA ASN A 91 10.69 -9.62 -1.40
C ASN A 91 9.34 -9.65 -2.12
N MET A 92 8.34 -8.94 -1.59
CA MET A 92 7.06 -8.77 -2.27
C MET A 92 7.27 -8.07 -3.62
N LEU A 93 8.09 -7.02 -3.66
CA LEU A 93 8.41 -6.34 -4.90
C LEU A 93 9.07 -7.30 -5.89
N TYR A 94 10.00 -8.13 -5.43
CA TYR A 94 10.62 -9.15 -6.30
C TYR A 94 9.56 -10.07 -6.92
N LEU A 95 8.63 -10.57 -6.12
CA LEU A 95 7.57 -11.44 -6.62
C LEU A 95 6.68 -10.73 -7.63
N ILE A 96 6.35 -9.47 -7.38
CA ILE A 96 5.54 -8.67 -8.29
C ILE A 96 6.30 -8.44 -9.60
N LEU A 97 7.59 -8.12 -9.53
CA LEU A 97 8.39 -7.94 -10.74
C LEU A 97 8.42 -9.21 -11.59
N THR A 98 8.52 -10.36 -10.94
CA THR A 98 8.46 -11.65 -11.62
C THR A 98 7.08 -11.86 -12.26
N ASP A 99 6.02 -11.51 -11.54
CA ASP A 99 4.64 -11.61 -12.05
C ASP A 99 4.42 -10.70 -13.26
N MET A 100 5.07 -9.54 -13.27
CA MET A 100 5.03 -8.62 -14.41
C MET A 100 5.82 -9.10 -15.62
N GLY A 101 6.55 -10.19 -15.49
CA GLY A 101 7.36 -10.74 -16.58
C GLY A 101 8.71 -10.08 -16.75
N LYS A 102 9.23 -9.40 -15.72
CA LYS A 102 10.54 -8.78 -15.77
C LYS A 102 11.64 -9.84 -15.79
N THR A 103 12.69 -9.59 -16.56
CA THR A 103 13.86 -10.49 -16.62
C THR A 103 14.71 -10.34 -15.37
N ASN A 104 15.60 -11.29 -15.11
CA ASN A 104 16.54 -11.20 -13.99
C ASN A 104 17.42 -9.96 -14.08
N GLU A 105 17.81 -9.56 -15.29
CA GLU A 105 18.59 -8.35 -15.52
C GLU A 105 17.81 -7.09 -15.14
N ASP A 106 16.54 -7.03 -15.57
CA ASP A 106 15.66 -5.92 -15.19
C ASP A 106 15.46 -5.85 -13.68
N ILE A 107 15.23 -6.99 -13.05
CA ILE A 107 15.03 -7.07 -11.60
C ILE A 107 16.31 -6.64 -10.88
N SER A 108 17.47 -7.11 -11.35
CA SER A 108 18.76 -6.70 -10.81
C SER A 108 18.93 -5.19 -10.86
N HIS A 109 18.58 -4.57 -11.99
CA HIS A 109 18.67 -3.13 -12.17
C HIS A 109 17.70 -2.38 -11.23
N ILE A 110 16.45 -2.82 -11.20
CA ILE A 110 15.40 -2.16 -10.40
C ILE A 110 15.71 -2.24 -8.91
N LEU A 111 16.06 -3.44 -8.42
CA LEU A 111 16.34 -3.65 -7.01
C LEU A 111 17.75 -3.20 -6.61
N GLY A 112 18.62 -2.98 -7.59
CA GLY A 112 20.01 -2.58 -7.31
C GLY A 112 20.82 -3.68 -6.66
N ILE A 113 20.57 -4.93 -7.03
CA ILE A 113 21.29 -6.10 -6.52
C ILE A 113 21.88 -6.88 -7.69
N ASP A 114 22.90 -7.70 -7.40
CA ASP A 114 23.51 -8.50 -8.47
C ASP A 114 22.70 -9.78 -8.72
N LEU A 115 23.08 -10.50 -9.76
CA LEU A 115 22.39 -11.75 -10.15
C LEU A 115 22.51 -12.83 -9.08
N ASN A 116 23.63 -12.85 -8.33
CA ASN A 116 23.80 -13.80 -7.25
C ASN A 116 22.80 -13.54 -6.12
N SER A 117 22.55 -12.28 -5.82
CA SER A 117 21.53 -11.91 -4.83
C SER A 117 20.13 -12.32 -5.27
N ILE A 118 19.85 -12.20 -6.57
CA ILE A 118 18.57 -12.67 -7.12
C ILE A 118 18.44 -14.18 -6.94
N ARG A 119 19.52 -14.92 -7.23
CA ARG A 119 19.52 -16.38 -7.03
C ARG A 119 19.28 -16.74 -5.57
N SER A 120 19.84 -15.96 -4.64
CA SER A 120 19.60 -16.16 -3.22
C SER A 120 18.14 -15.95 -2.85
N ILE A 121 17.50 -14.94 -3.39
CA ILE A 121 16.06 -14.68 -3.16
C ILE A 121 15.24 -15.86 -3.69
N VAL A 122 15.55 -16.35 -4.88
CA VAL A 122 14.88 -17.51 -5.47
C VAL A 122 15.06 -18.74 -4.58
N PHE A 123 16.28 -18.94 -4.06
CA PHE A 123 16.58 -20.05 -3.17
C PHE A 123 15.74 -19.97 -1.88
N TYR A 124 15.69 -18.82 -1.24
CA TYR A 124 14.85 -18.60 -0.07
C TYR A 124 13.39 -18.85 -0.37
N ARG A 125 12.91 -18.37 -1.52
CA ARG A 125 11.54 -18.60 -1.97
C ARG A 125 11.22 -20.09 -2.03
N PHE A 126 12.17 -20.89 -2.48
CA PHE A 126 11.99 -22.34 -2.60
C PHE A 126 11.98 -23.03 -1.24
N ILE A 127 12.87 -22.61 -0.32
CA ILE A 127 13.06 -23.28 0.97
C ILE A 127 12.02 -22.87 2.01
N TYR A 128 11.68 -21.59 2.07
CA TYR A 128 10.80 -21.06 3.12
C TYR A 128 9.37 -20.87 2.65
N ARG A 129 9.00 -21.51 1.59
CA ARG A 129 7.65 -21.51 1.10
C ARG A 129 6.74 -22.25 2.07
N CYS A 130 5.61 -21.62 2.42
CA CYS A 130 4.64 -22.20 3.35
C CYS A 130 3.89 -23.40 2.74
#